data_1a8fb81becd06894e06a74772401b844
#
_entry.id   1a8fb81becd06894e06a74772401b844
#
_cell.length_a   1.000
_cell.length_b   1.000
_cell.length_c   1.000
_cell.angle_alpha   90.00
_cell.angle_beta   90.00
_cell.angle_gamma   90.00
#
_symmetry.space_group_name_H-M   'P 1'
#
loop_
_entity.id
_entity.type
_entity.pdbx_description
1 polymer ?
#
loop_
_entity_poly.entity_id
_entity_poly.type
_entity_poly.pdbx_seq_one_letter_code
_entity_poly.pdbx_strand_id
1 'polypeptide(L)'
;MEDVLEVYQRPQDPECPLVCLDETSKQLIAETRVPIPAKPGHPARHDYEYERNGTANLFMMFAPLEGWRHVEVTDRHTAVDYAHILKDLSDTHFPKAKKIVLVQDNLNTHKPASLYEAFPAPEARRLVERFEWHYTPKHGSWLDMAESELSVLSGQCLDRRISNKLTLAAEVAAWEDSRNKKHVKADWHFTTADARVKLKRLYPAGVHSLRGLFRAHPKRLTRNEYRTVFRVISMRWL
;
A
#
# COMPACT_ATOMS: atom_id res chain seq x y z
N MET A 1 -15.15 2.00 4.59
CA MET A 1 -14.38 2.96 5.43
C MET A 1 -14.42 2.55 6.90
N GLU A 2 -15.59 2.50 7.56
CA GLU A 2 -15.67 2.13 8.98
C GLU A 2 -15.11 0.74 9.25
N ASP A 3 -15.39 -0.23 8.39
CA ASP A 3 -14.81 -1.58 8.44
C ASP A 3 -13.28 -1.56 8.56
N VAL A 4 -12.57 -0.83 7.70
CA VAL A 4 -11.11 -0.69 7.76
C VAL A 4 -10.66 0.03 9.04
N LEU A 5 -11.37 1.10 9.45
CA LEU A 5 -11.04 1.81 10.69
C LEU A 5 -11.23 0.92 11.93
N GLU A 6 -12.22 0.05 11.94
CA GLU A 6 -12.44 -0.92 13.02
C GLU A 6 -11.33 -1.99 13.05
N VAL A 7 -10.87 -2.44 11.89
CA VAL A 7 -9.71 -3.35 11.78
C VAL A 7 -8.47 -2.72 12.40
N TYR A 8 -8.20 -1.45 12.13
CA TYR A 8 -7.03 -0.73 12.67
C TYR A 8 -7.10 -0.46 14.18
N GLN A 9 -8.27 -0.60 14.81
CA GLN A 9 -8.43 -0.51 16.26
C GLN A 9 -8.26 -1.85 16.97
N ARG A 10 -8.12 -2.96 16.22
CA ARG A 10 -7.89 -4.27 16.81
C ARG A 10 -6.53 -4.35 17.50
N PRO A 11 -6.42 -5.02 18.66
CA PRO A 11 -5.11 -5.28 19.25
C PRO A 11 -4.29 -6.20 18.36
N GLN A 12 -2.95 -6.11 18.48
CA GLN A 12 -2.05 -7.03 17.79
C GLN A 12 -2.36 -8.48 18.17
N ASP A 13 -2.57 -9.33 17.17
CA ASP A 13 -2.79 -10.77 17.32
C ASP A 13 -1.81 -11.54 16.42
N PRO A 14 -0.81 -12.24 16.98
CA PRO A 14 0.16 -13.01 16.20
C PRO A 14 -0.47 -14.17 15.40
N GLU A 15 -1.64 -14.67 15.81
CA GLU A 15 -2.36 -15.70 15.05
C GLU A 15 -3.17 -15.12 13.90
N CYS A 16 -3.49 -13.83 13.95
CA CYS A 16 -4.25 -13.10 12.94
C CYS A 16 -3.57 -11.76 12.60
N PRO A 17 -2.34 -11.77 12.05
CA PRO A 17 -1.60 -10.54 11.74
C PRO A 17 -2.36 -9.65 10.76
N LEU A 18 -2.31 -8.34 11.01
CA LEU A 18 -2.82 -7.33 10.10
C LEU A 18 -1.76 -7.00 9.06
N VAL A 19 -2.10 -7.14 7.79
CA VAL A 19 -1.24 -6.76 6.66
C VAL A 19 -2.00 -5.83 5.73
N CYS A 20 -1.39 -4.71 5.39
CA CYS A 20 -1.84 -3.79 4.36
C CYS A 20 -1.08 -4.09 3.07
N LEU A 21 -1.76 -4.12 1.93
CA LEU A 21 -1.17 -4.41 0.63
C LEU A 21 -1.58 -3.35 -0.39
N ASP A 22 -0.59 -2.80 -1.08
CA ASP A 22 -0.78 -1.85 -2.18
C ASP A 22 0.38 -1.97 -3.18
N GLU A 23 0.22 -1.44 -4.40
CA GLU A 23 1.29 -1.44 -5.38
C GLU A 23 1.54 -0.06 -5.98
N THR A 24 2.76 0.10 -6.48
CA THR A 24 3.18 1.27 -7.24
C THR A 24 4.11 0.89 -8.37
N SER A 25 4.22 1.77 -9.36
CA SER A 25 5.13 1.59 -10.49
C SER A 25 6.30 2.55 -10.41
N LYS A 26 7.51 2.07 -10.71
CA LYS A 26 8.72 2.87 -10.83
C LYS A 26 9.23 2.84 -12.26
N GLN A 27 9.34 4.01 -12.89
CA GLN A 27 10.03 4.13 -14.18
C GLN A 27 11.54 3.95 -13.98
N LEU A 28 12.14 3.05 -14.75
CA LEU A 28 13.57 2.83 -14.79
C LEU A 28 14.21 3.85 -15.73
N ILE A 29 15.19 4.58 -15.21
CA ILE A 29 15.82 5.70 -15.90
C ILE A 29 17.34 5.54 -15.77
N ALA A 30 18.04 5.46 -16.93
CA ALA A 30 19.49 5.48 -16.98
C ALA A 30 20.03 6.90 -17.26
N GLU A 31 21.23 7.16 -16.75
CA GLU A 31 21.97 8.37 -17.07
C GLU A 31 22.61 8.21 -18.47
N THR A 32 22.49 9.21 -19.30
CA THR A 32 23.18 9.27 -20.61
C THR A 32 24.64 9.72 -20.48
N ARG A 33 24.94 10.43 -19.38
CA ARG A 33 26.28 10.92 -19.04
C ARG A 33 26.56 10.67 -17.57
N VAL A 34 27.83 10.50 -17.21
CA VAL A 34 28.24 10.32 -15.81
C VAL A 34 27.91 11.59 -15.01
N PRO A 35 27.12 11.49 -13.95
CA PRO A 35 26.81 12.65 -13.11
C PRO A 35 28.07 13.24 -12.45
N ILE A 36 28.07 14.55 -12.30
CA ILE A 36 29.13 15.24 -11.55
C ILE A 36 28.77 15.14 -10.05
N PRO A 37 29.63 14.49 -9.23
CA PRO A 37 29.33 14.32 -7.80
C PRO A 37 29.34 15.67 -7.07
N ALA A 38 28.63 15.71 -5.93
CA ALA A 38 28.66 16.87 -5.04
C ALA A 38 30.06 17.10 -4.47
N LYS A 39 30.43 18.37 -4.33
CA LYS A 39 31.66 18.85 -3.67
C LYS A 39 31.29 19.97 -2.70
N PRO A 40 32.13 20.28 -1.70
CA PRO A 40 31.88 21.42 -0.81
C PRO A 40 31.57 22.69 -1.61
N GLY A 41 30.42 23.31 -1.36
CA GLY A 41 29.92 24.48 -2.08
C GLY A 41 29.32 24.25 -3.45
N HIS A 42 29.31 23.02 -3.95
CA HIS A 42 28.74 22.66 -5.25
C HIS A 42 27.84 21.42 -5.14
N PRO A 43 26.51 21.54 -5.41
CA PRO A 43 25.61 20.38 -5.43
C PRO A 43 25.96 19.42 -6.58
N ALA A 44 25.55 18.17 -6.46
CA ALA A 44 25.62 17.20 -7.55
C ALA A 44 24.88 17.72 -8.78
N ARG A 45 25.39 17.43 -9.98
CA ARG A 45 24.77 17.81 -11.23
C ARG A 45 24.51 16.58 -12.08
N HIS A 46 23.29 16.45 -12.55
CA HIS A 46 22.84 15.42 -13.47
C HIS A 46 22.52 16.06 -14.82
N ASP A 47 22.73 15.34 -15.90
CA ASP A 47 22.26 15.78 -17.20
C ASP A 47 20.72 15.77 -17.23
N TYR A 48 20.11 16.69 -17.96
CA TYR A 48 18.66 16.68 -18.15
C TYR A 48 18.23 15.55 -19.11
N GLU A 49 19.12 15.08 -19.98
CA GLU A 49 18.88 13.91 -20.83
C GLU A 49 18.93 12.62 -20.01
N TYR A 50 18.09 11.67 -20.36
CA TYR A 50 18.03 10.36 -19.72
C TYR A 50 17.48 9.31 -20.69
N GLU A 51 17.79 8.06 -20.42
CA GLU A 51 17.28 6.90 -21.16
C GLU A 51 16.21 6.19 -20.33
N ARG A 52 15.07 5.87 -20.96
CA ARG A 52 13.99 5.11 -20.33
C ARG A 52 14.18 3.62 -20.56
N ASN A 53 14.38 2.88 -19.49
CA ASN A 53 14.64 1.43 -19.51
C ASN A 53 13.43 0.60 -19.04
N GLY A 54 12.22 1.10 -19.33
CA GLY A 54 10.98 0.43 -18.97
C GLY A 54 10.46 0.83 -17.59
N THR A 55 9.59 -0.01 -17.04
CA THR A 55 8.92 0.19 -15.75
C THR A 55 8.98 -1.11 -14.96
N ALA A 56 9.22 -1.04 -13.68
CA ALA A 56 9.03 -2.13 -12.74
C ALA A 56 7.89 -1.79 -11.78
N ASN A 57 7.21 -2.81 -11.25
CA ASN A 57 6.15 -2.64 -10.28
C ASN A 57 6.63 -3.16 -8.91
N LEU A 58 6.14 -2.54 -7.86
CA LEU A 58 6.49 -2.87 -6.48
C LEU A 58 5.19 -3.18 -5.73
N PHE A 59 5.06 -4.38 -5.20
CA PHE A 59 4.00 -4.74 -4.27
C PHE A 59 4.52 -4.59 -2.85
N MET A 60 3.90 -3.72 -2.08
CA MET A 60 4.20 -3.50 -0.67
C MET A 60 3.26 -4.32 0.19
N MET A 61 3.80 -5.22 0.97
CA MET A 61 3.12 -5.91 2.07
C MET A 61 3.62 -5.30 3.39
N PHE A 62 2.76 -4.67 4.13
CA PHE A 62 3.12 -3.97 5.36
C PHE A 62 2.29 -4.43 6.55
N ALA A 63 2.94 -5.01 7.55
CA ALA A 63 2.34 -5.38 8.83
C ALA A 63 2.70 -4.30 9.89
N PRO A 64 1.84 -3.28 10.06
CA PRO A 64 2.19 -2.08 10.84
C PRO A 64 2.43 -2.37 12.32
N LEU A 65 1.68 -3.30 12.90
CA LEU A 65 1.78 -3.65 14.32
C LEU A 65 3.00 -4.53 14.64
N GLU A 66 3.46 -5.33 13.69
CA GLU A 66 4.67 -6.14 13.75
C GLU A 66 5.94 -5.32 13.45
N GLY A 67 5.80 -4.17 12.79
CA GLY A 67 6.91 -3.40 12.26
C GLY A 67 7.65 -4.15 11.14
N TRP A 68 6.92 -4.98 10.40
CA TRP A 68 7.43 -5.79 9.30
C TRP A 68 6.89 -5.29 7.94
N ARG A 69 7.74 -5.35 6.93
CA ARG A 69 7.35 -5.13 5.54
C ARG A 69 8.12 -6.04 4.61
N HIS A 70 7.53 -6.29 3.44
CA HIS A 70 8.18 -6.91 2.30
C HIS A 70 7.74 -6.21 1.02
N VAL A 71 8.69 -6.03 0.11
CA VAL A 71 8.43 -5.39 -1.19
C VAL A 71 8.91 -6.30 -2.31
N GLU A 72 7.97 -6.87 -3.01
CA GLU A 72 8.28 -7.67 -4.20
C GLU A 72 8.36 -6.77 -5.45
N VAL A 73 9.45 -6.92 -6.22
CA VAL A 73 9.70 -6.16 -7.45
C VAL A 73 9.38 -7.02 -8.65
N THR A 74 8.29 -6.70 -9.35
CA THR A 74 7.77 -7.48 -10.47
C THR A 74 7.86 -6.71 -11.79
N ASP A 75 7.72 -7.42 -12.93
CA ASP A 75 7.64 -6.80 -14.25
C ASP A 75 6.22 -6.29 -14.55
N ARG A 76 5.21 -6.90 -13.93
CA ARG A 76 3.79 -6.61 -14.14
C ARG A 76 3.07 -6.58 -12.80
N HIS A 77 1.82 -6.09 -12.81
CA HIS A 77 0.90 -6.11 -11.68
C HIS A 77 -0.45 -6.71 -12.12
N THR A 78 -0.38 -7.90 -12.71
CA THR A 78 -1.56 -8.66 -13.17
C THR A 78 -2.24 -9.38 -11.99
N ALA A 79 -3.45 -9.92 -12.24
CA ALA A 79 -4.15 -10.77 -11.28
C ALA A 79 -3.30 -12.00 -10.87
N VAL A 80 -2.53 -12.55 -11.81
CA VAL A 80 -1.62 -13.67 -11.55
C VAL A 80 -0.45 -13.26 -10.66
N ASP A 81 0.17 -12.09 -10.92
CA ASP A 81 1.25 -11.57 -10.06
C ASP A 81 0.72 -11.36 -8.63
N TYR A 82 -0.40 -10.69 -8.49
CA TYR A 82 -1.07 -10.49 -7.21
C TYR A 82 -1.38 -11.81 -6.48
N ALA A 83 -1.85 -12.83 -7.18
CA ALA A 83 -2.13 -14.14 -6.59
C ALA A 83 -0.85 -14.80 -6.04
N HIS A 84 0.28 -14.69 -6.75
CA HIS A 84 1.58 -15.17 -6.27
C HIS A 84 2.06 -14.41 -5.03
N ILE A 85 1.87 -13.08 -4.99
CA ILE A 85 2.15 -12.25 -3.81
C ILE A 85 1.36 -12.74 -2.59
N LEU A 86 0.07 -13.01 -2.74
CA LEU A 86 -0.76 -13.53 -1.65
C LEU A 86 -0.32 -14.92 -1.20
N LYS A 87 0.08 -15.79 -2.14
CA LYS A 87 0.59 -17.11 -1.79
C LYS A 87 1.89 -16.99 -0.99
N ASP A 88 2.81 -16.15 -1.42
CA ASP A 88 4.08 -15.92 -0.71
C ASP A 88 3.84 -15.31 0.67
N LEU A 89 2.95 -14.33 0.78
CA LEU A 89 2.52 -13.74 2.05
C LEU A 89 2.00 -14.82 3.02
N SER A 90 1.15 -15.73 2.52
CA SER A 90 0.55 -16.80 3.32
C SER A 90 1.54 -17.88 3.73
N ASP A 91 2.32 -18.38 2.77
CA ASP A 91 3.06 -19.63 2.91
C ASP A 91 4.51 -19.39 3.36
N THR A 92 5.10 -18.24 3.03
CA THR A 92 6.48 -17.89 3.34
C THR A 92 6.58 -16.94 4.54
N HIS A 93 5.83 -15.84 4.50
CA HIS A 93 5.97 -14.79 5.51
C HIS A 93 5.14 -15.06 6.78
N PHE A 94 3.91 -15.56 6.63
CA PHE A 94 3.04 -15.85 7.77
C PHE A 94 2.51 -17.30 7.78
N PRO A 95 3.39 -18.32 7.69
CA PRO A 95 2.96 -19.72 7.59
C PRO A 95 2.21 -20.22 8.81
N LYS A 96 2.47 -19.63 9.98
CA LYS A 96 1.88 -20.05 11.27
C LYS A 96 0.57 -19.29 11.61
N ALA A 97 0.23 -18.23 10.88
CA ALA A 97 -0.99 -17.49 11.13
C ALA A 97 -2.23 -18.37 10.89
N LYS A 98 -3.24 -18.25 11.71
CA LYS A 98 -4.54 -18.89 11.48
C LYS A 98 -5.26 -18.21 10.30
N LYS A 99 -5.24 -16.88 10.30
CA LYS A 99 -5.71 -16.01 9.22
C LYS A 99 -4.79 -14.82 9.11
N ILE A 100 -4.79 -14.18 7.94
CA ILE A 100 -4.12 -12.90 7.69
C ILE A 100 -5.23 -11.89 7.44
N VAL A 101 -5.32 -10.87 8.29
CA VAL A 101 -6.27 -9.76 8.10
C VAL A 101 -5.68 -8.84 7.04
N LEU A 102 -6.24 -8.88 5.83
CA LEU A 102 -5.72 -8.19 4.66
C LEU A 102 -6.51 -6.93 4.37
N VAL A 103 -5.87 -5.77 4.48
CA VAL A 103 -6.42 -4.49 4.03
C VAL A 103 -5.77 -4.11 2.72
N GLN A 104 -6.58 -3.76 1.72
CA GLN A 104 -6.12 -3.41 0.38
C GLN A 104 -7.11 -2.50 -0.34
N ASP A 105 -6.72 -1.97 -1.48
CA ASP A 105 -7.65 -1.24 -2.33
C ASP A 105 -8.62 -2.17 -3.09
N ASN A 106 -9.64 -1.60 -3.72
CA ASN A 106 -10.67 -2.35 -4.43
C ASN A 106 -10.42 -2.37 -5.94
N LEU A 107 -9.17 -2.63 -6.36
CA LEU A 107 -8.85 -2.87 -7.76
C LEU A 107 -9.48 -4.17 -8.28
N ASN A 108 -9.66 -4.26 -9.61
CA ASN A 108 -10.21 -5.46 -10.23
C ASN A 108 -9.33 -6.70 -10.05
N THR A 109 -8.01 -6.49 -9.95
CA THR A 109 -7.00 -7.52 -9.70
C THR A 109 -6.95 -7.97 -8.24
N HIS A 110 -7.41 -7.15 -7.29
CA HIS A 110 -7.35 -7.42 -5.84
C HIS A 110 -8.59 -8.17 -5.33
N LYS A 111 -8.89 -9.30 -5.97
CA LYS A 111 -10.08 -10.11 -5.61
C LYS A 111 -9.69 -11.57 -5.35
N PRO A 112 -10.45 -12.27 -4.49
CA PRO A 112 -10.26 -13.71 -4.32
C PRO A 112 -10.31 -14.51 -5.63
N ALA A 113 -11.04 -14.00 -6.65
CA ALA A 113 -11.10 -14.59 -7.98
C ALA A 113 -9.74 -14.71 -8.67
N SER A 114 -8.82 -13.75 -8.43
CA SER A 114 -7.47 -13.76 -9.00
C SER A 114 -6.65 -15.00 -8.59
N LEU A 115 -6.92 -15.56 -7.41
CA LEU A 115 -6.30 -16.82 -6.97
C LEU A 115 -6.69 -18.01 -7.86
N TYR A 116 -7.92 -18.01 -8.37
CA TYR A 116 -8.40 -19.06 -9.28
C TYR A 116 -7.89 -18.90 -10.71
N GLU A 117 -7.40 -17.71 -11.07
CA GLU A 117 -6.70 -17.49 -12.35
C GLU A 117 -5.28 -18.07 -12.33
N ALA A 118 -4.62 -18.04 -11.16
CA ALA A 118 -3.23 -18.46 -11.01
C ALA A 118 -3.05 -19.90 -10.54
N PHE A 119 -4.00 -20.46 -9.77
CA PHE A 119 -3.83 -21.74 -9.09
C PHE A 119 -5.01 -22.69 -9.35
N PRO A 120 -4.78 -24.03 -9.27
CA PRO A 120 -5.86 -25.02 -9.26
C PRO A 120 -6.88 -24.74 -8.14
N ALA A 121 -8.15 -25.05 -8.39
CA ALA A 121 -9.25 -24.70 -7.49
C ALA A 121 -9.05 -25.11 -6.01
N PRO A 122 -8.52 -26.30 -5.66
CA PRO A 122 -8.26 -26.64 -4.26
C PRO A 122 -7.26 -25.71 -3.58
N GLU A 123 -6.17 -25.36 -4.28
CA GLU A 123 -5.14 -24.44 -3.77
C GLU A 123 -5.68 -23.01 -3.68
N ALA A 124 -6.37 -22.54 -4.70
CA ALA A 124 -7.00 -21.24 -4.69
C ALA A 124 -7.97 -21.11 -3.50
N ARG A 125 -8.79 -22.14 -3.26
CA ARG A 125 -9.74 -22.17 -2.13
C ARG A 125 -9.01 -22.12 -0.79
N ARG A 126 -7.96 -22.91 -0.62
CA ARG A 126 -7.11 -22.89 0.58
C ARG A 126 -6.59 -21.47 0.86
N LEU A 127 -6.08 -20.80 -0.18
CA LEU A 127 -5.56 -19.44 -0.03
C LEU A 127 -6.68 -18.43 0.29
N VAL A 128 -7.83 -18.50 -0.39
CA VAL A 128 -8.97 -17.62 -0.08
C VAL A 128 -9.36 -17.71 1.39
N GLU A 129 -9.36 -18.93 1.97
CA GLU A 129 -9.72 -19.17 3.37
C GLU A 129 -8.65 -18.70 4.38
N ARG A 130 -7.42 -18.46 3.91
CA ARG A 130 -6.31 -17.93 4.73
C ARG A 130 -6.45 -16.45 5.04
N PHE A 131 -7.23 -15.70 4.25
CA PHE A 131 -7.36 -14.26 4.38
C PHE A 131 -8.72 -13.85 4.95
N GLU A 132 -8.71 -12.81 5.77
CA GLU A 132 -9.86 -11.98 6.12
C GLU A 132 -9.76 -10.71 5.28
N TRP A 133 -10.70 -10.52 4.36
CA TRP A 133 -10.62 -9.52 3.29
C TRP A 133 -11.28 -8.20 3.68
N HIS A 134 -10.52 -7.11 3.70
CA HIS A 134 -11.00 -5.76 3.94
C HIS A 134 -10.56 -4.84 2.80
N TYR A 135 -11.52 -4.06 2.30
CA TYR A 135 -11.28 -3.20 1.16
C TYR A 135 -11.46 -1.73 1.52
N THR A 136 -10.52 -0.88 1.08
CA THR A 136 -10.72 0.56 1.15
C THR A 136 -11.85 0.98 0.23
N PRO A 137 -12.63 2.01 0.59
CA PRO A 137 -13.69 2.52 -0.27
C PRO A 137 -13.09 3.19 -1.51
N LYS A 138 -13.88 3.26 -2.57
CA LYS A 138 -13.50 3.99 -3.78
C LYS A 138 -13.07 5.43 -3.42
N HIS A 139 -11.89 5.84 -3.87
CA HIS A 139 -11.24 7.10 -3.50
C HIS A 139 -10.83 7.23 -2.01
N GLY A 140 -10.65 6.10 -1.33
CA GLY A 140 -10.23 6.00 0.06
C GLY A 140 -8.85 5.37 0.23
N SER A 141 -7.95 5.48 -0.75
CA SER A 141 -6.59 4.93 -0.71
C SER A 141 -5.80 5.41 0.51
N TRP A 142 -6.04 6.63 0.98
CA TRP A 142 -5.47 7.17 2.21
C TRP A 142 -5.74 6.32 3.47
N LEU A 143 -6.69 5.40 3.42
CA LEU A 143 -6.96 4.41 4.48
C LEU A 143 -6.01 3.21 4.40
N ASP A 144 -5.29 3.01 3.30
CA ASP A 144 -4.31 1.94 3.20
C ASP A 144 -2.96 2.39 3.77
N MET A 145 -2.52 1.72 4.84
CA MET A 145 -1.21 2.03 5.43
C MET A 145 -0.05 1.63 4.51
N ALA A 146 -0.24 0.70 3.57
CA ALA A 146 0.76 0.36 2.58
C ALA A 146 1.06 1.54 1.64
N GLU A 147 0.05 2.36 1.25
CA GLU A 147 0.26 3.59 0.47
C GLU A 147 1.22 4.56 1.19
N SER A 148 1.05 4.69 2.51
CA SER A 148 1.94 5.54 3.32
C SER A 148 3.35 4.98 3.39
N GLU A 149 3.53 3.68 3.54
CA GLU A 149 4.85 3.03 3.56
C GLU A 149 5.52 3.09 2.17
N LEU A 150 4.76 2.97 1.07
CA LEU A 150 5.23 3.23 -0.29
C LEU A 150 5.72 4.67 -0.47
N SER A 151 5.05 5.64 0.15
CA SER A 151 5.49 7.03 0.15
C SER A 151 6.82 7.22 0.88
N VAL A 152 7.02 6.52 2.00
CA VAL A 152 8.29 6.51 2.74
C VAL A 152 9.39 5.85 1.91
N LEU A 153 9.13 4.69 1.30
CA LEU A 153 10.05 4.03 0.36
C LEU A 153 10.45 4.97 -0.78
N SER A 154 9.47 5.65 -1.37
CA SER A 154 9.72 6.60 -2.46
C SER A 154 10.66 7.72 -2.04
N GLY A 155 10.42 8.34 -0.88
CA GLY A 155 11.25 9.45 -0.40
C GLY A 155 12.63 9.05 0.11
N GLN A 156 12.77 7.85 0.68
CA GLN A 156 14.02 7.40 1.29
C GLN A 156 14.92 6.61 0.33
N CYS A 157 14.36 5.90 -0.65
CA CYS A 157 15.07 4.97 -1.50
C CYS A 157 14.94 5.30 -2.99
N LEU A 158 13.74 5.67 -3.44
CA LEU A 158 13.41 5.74 -4.86
C LEU A 158 13.44 7.15 -5.45
N ASP A 159 13.70 8.21 -4.65
CA ASP A 159 13.79 9.60 -5.12
C ASP A 159 15.11 9.86 -5.86
N ARG A 160 15.37 9.03 -6.88
CA ARG A 160 16.52 9.10 -7.76
C ARG A 160 16.30 8.31 -9.05
N ARG A 161 17.19 8.49 -10.03
CA ARG A 161 17.25 7.66 -11.24
C ARG A 161 17.80 6.28 -10.88
N ILE A 162 17.07 5.23 -11.28
CA ILE A 162 17.49 3.83 -11.13
C ILE A 162 17.40 3.19 -12.50
N SER A 163 18.52 2.70 -13.00
CA SER A 163 18.68 2.34 -14.40
C SER A 163 18.08 0.99 -14.79
N ASN A 164 17.92 0.06 -13.84
CA ASN A 164 17.45 -1.30 -14.12
C ASN A 164 16.79 -1.95 -12.92
N LYS A 165 16.06 -3.03 -13.17
CA LYS A 165 15.29 -3.78 -12.16
C LYS A 165 16.18 -4.44 -11.10
N LEU A 166 17.36 -4.95 -11.46
CA LEU A 166 18.25 -5.60 -10.50
C LEU A 166 18.75 -4.61 -9.45
N THR A 167 19.16 -3.42 -9.91
CA THR A 167 19.55 -2.33 -8.99
C THR A 167 18.36 -1.92 -8.13
N LEU A 168 17.16 -1.76 -8.71
CA LEU A 168 15.95 -1.43 -7.97
C LEU A 168 15.67 -2.46 -6.86
N ALA A 169 15.70 -3.74 -7.21
CA ALA A 169 15.45 -4.83 -6.24
C ALA A 169 16.50 -4.84 -5.10
N ALA A 170 17.77 -4.65 -5.41
CA ALA A 170 18.84 -4.60 -4.40
C ALA A 170 18.66 -3.41 -3.44
N GLU A 171 18.31 -2.23 -3.95
CA GLU A 171 18.09 -1.03 -3.13
C GLU A 171 16.86 -1.16 -2.25
N VAL A 172 15.77 -1.70 -2.78
CA VAL A 172 14.53 -1.97 -2.05
C VAL A 172 14.79 -2.98 -0.95
N ALA A 173 15.50 -4.07 -1.24
CA ALA A 173 15.84 -5.10 -0.24
C ALA A 173 16.70 -4.54 0.90
N ALA A 174 17.68 -3.67 0.60
CA ALA A 174 18.50 -3.02 1.62
C ALA A 174 17.69 -2.06 2.50
N TRP A 175 16.76 -1.31 1.92
CA TRP A 175 15.84 -0.43 2.64
C TRP A 175 14.90 -1.25 3.55
N GLU A 176 14.30 -2.30 3.03
CA GLU A 176 13.42 -3.23 3.75
C GLU A 176 14.15 -3.85 4.96
N ASP A 177 15.33 -4.43 4.75
CA ASP A 177 16.16 -5.04 5.80
C ASP A 177 16.47 -4.04 6.93
N SER A 178 16.86 -2.80 6.56
CA SER A 178 17.15 -1.74 7.55
C SER A 178 15.93 -1.39 8.39
N ARG A 179 14.74 -1.32 7.80
CA ARG A 179 13.51 -0.97 8.52
C ARG A 179 12.98 -2.13 9.36
N ASN A 180 13.05 -3.35 8.83
CA ASN A 180 12.63 -4.55 9.54
C ASN A 180 13.51 -4.81 10.76
N LYS A 181 14.83 -4.62 10.66
CA LYS A 181 15.75 -4.71 11.81
C LYS A 181 15.44 -3.71 12.92
N LYS A 182 14.92 -2.55 12.56
CA LYS A 182 14.52 -1.51 13.53
C LYS A 182 13.10 -1.70 14.05
N HIS A 183 12.35 -2.69 13.54
CA HIS A 183 10.94 -2.92 13.85
C HIS A 183 10.09 -1.64 13.77
N VAL A 184 10.28 -0.86 12.70
CA VAL A 184 9.59 0.43 12.54
C VAL A 184 8.09 0.18 12.37
N LYS A 185 7.33 0.47 13.43
CA LYS A 185 5.87 0.30 13.49
C LYS A 185 5.15 1.55 13.01
N ALA A 186 3.89 1.37 12.62
CA ALA A 186 2.96 2.48 12.41
C ALA A 186 1.72 2.25 13.28
N ASP A 187 1.25 3.31 13.92
CA ASP A 187 0.07 3.30 14.75
C ASP A 187 -1.00 4.22 14.15
N TRP A 188 -2.23 3.69 14.06
CA TRP A 188 -3.35 4.37 13.44
C TRP A 188 -4.26 4.99 14.50
N HIS A 189 -4.31 6.33 14.55
CA HIS A 189 -5.06 7.06 15.56
C HIS A 189 -6.45 7.57 15.12
N PHE A 190 -6.74 7.54 13.81
CA PHE A 190 -8.00 8.07 13.29
C PHE A 190 -9.12 7.04 13.44
N THR A 191 -10.07 7.31 14.32
CA THR A 191 -11.14 6.37 14.69
C THR A 191 -12.38 6.53 13.83
N THR A 192 -13.31 5.55 13.89
CA THR A 192 -14.64 5.64 13.30
C THR A 192 -15.43 6.85 13.85
N ALA A 193 -15.28 7.16 15.14
CA ALA A 193 -15.90 8.34 15.74
C ALA A 193 -15.37 9.64 15.11
N ASP A 194 -14.05 9.73 14.91
CA ASP A 194 -13.43 10.86 14.19
C ASP A 194 -13.96 10.98 12.77
N ALA A 195 -14.05 9.85 12.06
CA ALA A 195 -14.55 9.82 10.69
C ALA A 195 -15.99 10.36 10.58
N ARG A 196 -16.88 9.94 11.46
CA ARG A 196 -18.27 10.41 11.50
C ARG A 196 -18.38 11.92 11.71
N VAL A 197 -17.46 12.51 12.46
CA VAL A 197 -17.43 13.96 12.71
C VAL A 197 -16.73 14.70 11.57
N LYS A 198 -15.47 14.31 11.27
CA LYS A 198 -14.61 15.06 10.35
C LYS A 198 -14.94 14.83 8.88
N LEU A 199 -15.48 13.64 8.56
CA LEU A 199 -15.83 13.23 7.20
C LEU A 199 -17.34 13.11 6.99
N LYS A 200 -18.14 13.84 7.76
CA LYS A 200 -19.63 13.82 7.71
C LYS A 200 -20.20 13.89 6.30
N ARG A 201 -19.53 14.60 5.38
CA ARG A 201 -19.98 14.75 3.98
C ARG A 201 -19.88 13.48 3.14
N LEU A 202 -19.08 12.51 3.56
CA LEU A 202 -18.90 11.21 2.89
C LEU A 202 -19.97 10.20 3.32
N TYR A 203 -20.65 10.47 4.42
CA TYR A 203 -21.75 9.63 4.89
C TYR A 203 -23.04 9.98 4.16
N PRO A 204 -23.87 8.99 3.78
CA PRO A 204 -25.18 9.26 3.23
C PRO A 204 -25.99 10.07 4.24
N ALA A 205 -26.61 11.16 3.77
CA ALA A 205 -27.54 11.91 4.60
C ALA A 205 -28.66 10.95 5.03
N GLY A 206 -28.84 10.80 6.35
CA GLY A 206 -29.85 9.92 6.92
C GLY A 206 -31.20 10.22 6.31
N VAL A 207 -31.96 9.18 5.99
CA VAL A 207 -33.32 9.25 5.40
C VAL A 207 -34.27 9.84 6.44
N HIS A 208 -34.26 11.17 6.58
CA HIS A 208 -35.31 11.94 7.21
C HIS A 208 -35.90 12.95 6.18
N SER A 209 -36.29 12.44 5.02
CA SER A 209 -37.24 13.08 4.15
C SER A 209 -37.64 12.15 3.01
N LEU A 210 -38.78 11.55 3.11
CA LEU A 210 -39.50 10.95 1.99
C LEU A 210 -39.90 12.03 1.01
N ARG A 211 -38.98 12.56 0.21
CA ARG A 211 -39.25 13.26 -1.06
C ARG A 211 -37.93 13.49 -1.79
N GLY A 212 -37.76 12.76 -2.89
CA GLY A 212 -36.70 13.06 -3.88
C GLY A 212 -35.78 11.93 -4.21
N LEU A 213 -36.24 10.98 -5.05
CA LEU A 213 -35.37 10.13 -5.84
C LEU A 213 -34.49 10.99 -6.74
N PHE A 214 -33.27 11.30 -6.34
CA PHE A 214 -32.22 11.70 -7.26
C PHE A 214 -30.91 11.06 -6.85
N ARG A 215 -30.26 10.38 -7.82
CA ARG A 215 -28.95 9.74 -7.74
C ARG A 215 -27.92 10.70 -7.18
N ALA A 216 -27.51 10.51 -5.93
CA ALA A 216 -26.33 11.19 -5.40
C ALA A 216 -25.09 10.48 -5.93
N HIS A 217 -24.40 11.09 -6.89
CA HIS A 217 -23.03 10.69 -7.22
C HIS A 217 -22.12 11.03 -6.03
N PRO A 218 -21.23 10.13 -5.58
CA PRO A 218 -20.27 10.46 -4.54
C PRO A 218 -19.35 11.58 -5.04
N LYS A 219 -19.38 12.72 -4.35
CA LYS A 219 -18.52 13.87 -4.68
C LYS A 219 -17.07 13.50 -4.36
N ARG A 220 -16.15 13.74 -5.30
CA ARG A 220 -14.71 13.64 -5.07
C ARG A 220 -14.30 14.61 -3.96
N LEU A 221 -13.39 14.16 -3.07
CA LEU A 221 -12.73 15.05 -2.13
C LEU A 221 -11.95 16.13 -2.90
N THR A 222 -12.04 17.37 -2.45
CA THR A 222 -11.23 18.45 -2.99
C THR A 222 -9.78 18.34 -2.49
N ARG A 223 -8.82 18.95 -3.20
CA ARG A 223 -7.41 18.97 -2.83
C ARG A 223 -7.16 19.48 -1.40
N ASN A 224 -8.01 20.36 -0.89
CA ASN A 224 -7.96 20.89 0.48
C ASN A 224 -8.51 19.88 1.50
N GLU A 225 -9.52 19.10 1.15
CA GLU A 225 -10.06 18.03 2.00
C GLU A 225 -9.04 16.89 2.12
N TYR A 226 -8.34 16.53 1.03
CA TYR A 226 -7.18 15.61 1.09
C TYR A 226 -6.10 16.13 2.05
N ARG A 227 -5.70 17.41 1.95
CA ARG A 227 -4.71 18.00 2.87
C ARG A 227 -5.17 18.01 4.33
N THR A 228 -6.47 18.22 4.57
CA THR A 228 -7.04 18.18 5.93
C THR A 228 -7.03 16.77 6.48
N VAL A 229 -7.39 15.78 5.67
CA VAL A 229 -7.33 14.35 6.04
C VAL A 229 -5.89 13.94 6.36
N PHE A 230 -4.90 14.26 5.50
CA PHE A 230 -3.49 13.97 5.75
C PHE A 230 -2.92 14.69 7.00
N ARG A 231 -3.38 15.91 7.32
CA ARG A 231 -2.99 16.61 8.56
C ARG A 231 -3.58 16.01 9.83
N VAL A 232 -4.72 15.34 9.70
CA VAL A 232 -5.46 14.74 10.83
C VAL A 232 -5.05 13.29 11.05
N ILE A 233 -4.55 12.60 9.99
CA ILE A 233 -3.96 11.26 10.08
C ILE A 233 -2.51 11.45 10.53
N SER A 234 -2.33 11.68 11.81
CA SER A 234 -1.02 11.69 12.45
C SER A 234 -0.55 10.23 12.57
N MET A 235 0.07 9.69 11.52
CA MET A 235 0.88 8.48 11.69
C MET A 235 2.11 8.86 12.49
N ARG A 236 2.27 8.33 13.69
CA ARG A 236 3.55 8.32 14.40
C ARG A 236 4.30 7.07 13.95
N TRP A 237 5.43 7.28 13.30
CA TRP A 237 6.44 6.25 13.10
C TRP A 237 7.19 6.14 14.43
N LEU A 238 7.03 5.03 15.10
CA LEU A 238 7.72 4.68 16.34
C LEU A 238 9.06 4.02 16.03
#